data_d546c153a8527e704ce97f2f133e188f
#
_entry.id   d546c153a8527e704ce97f2f133e188f
#
_cell.length_a   1.000
_cell.length_b   1.000
_cell.length_c   1.000
_cell.angle_alpha   90.00
_cell.angle_beta   90.00
_cell.angle_gamma   90.00
#
_symmetry.space_group_name_H-M   'P 1'
#
loop_
_entity.id
_entity.type
_entity.pdbx_description
1 polymer ?
#
loop_
_entity_poly.entity_id
_entity_poly.type
_entity_poly.pdbx_seq_one_letter_code
_entity_poly.pdbx_strand_id
1 'polypeptide(L)'
;RGFIENPEAEAFDKYDPAEEKRLVCENAQLFVTRYSLLKQPYISTVNASCNSISECLTSYLNESDQTDSYLDIQFQLGEDGKLERVACFLAQMTPQANKKLYDDLFILNSKGWKIFGDKEDASSLSFLIDKEGFLPIGESVIKFQCTCNLDHIRNSLLLLPETERNELLEDEVTEVCCHYCGKKYNIPRSTLVKWFNDEKGE
;
A
#
# COMPACT_ATOMS: atom_id res chain seq x y z
N ARG A 1 0.17 -1.99 -3.56
CA ARG A 1 -0.93 -1.51 -4.42
C ARG A 1 -2.20 -1.45 -3.59
N GLY A 2 -3.09 -0.55 -3.91
CA GLY A 2 -4.37 -0.44 -3.23
C GLY A 2 -5.29 0.55 -3.94
N PHE A 3 -6.55 0.54 -3.56
CA PHE A 3 -7.52 1.54 -4.00
C PHE A 3 -8.43 1.91 -2.82
N ILE A 4 -9.09 3.04 -2.95
CA ILE A 4 -10.14 3.49 -2.04
C ILE A 4 -11.44 3.46 -2.84
N GLU A 5 -12.44 2.75 -2.33
CA GLU A 5 -13.72 2.56 -3.03
C GLU A 5 -14.49 3.89 -3.18
N ASN A 6 -14.38 4.75 -2.19
CA ASN A 6 -14.97 6.10 -2.20
C ASN A 6 -13.90 7.16 -1.91
N PRO A 7 -13.05 7.52 -2.89
CA PRO A 7 -11.96 8.47 -2.69
C PRO A 7 -12.42 9.91 -2.43
N GLU A 8 -13.69 10.23 -2.73
CA GLU A 8 -14.30 11.54 -2.50
C GLU A 8 -15.10 11.61 -1.20
N ALA A 9 -15.01 10.57 -0.34
CA ALA A 9 -15.66 10.60 0.95
C ALA A 9 -15.04 11.69 1.82
N GLU A 10 -15.79 12.73 2.08
CA GLU A 10 -15.44 13.79 3.04
C GLU A 10 -15.60 13.25 4.46
N ALA A 11 -14.62 12.45 4.91
CA ALA A 11 -14.63 11.94 6.28
C ALA A 11 -14.22 13.01 7.29
N PHE A 12 -13.52 14.06 6.83
CA PHE A 12 -12.98 15.12 7.68
C PHE A 12 -13.07 16.47 6.99
N ASP A 13 -13.68 17.43 7.65
CA ASP A 13 -13.58 18.85 7.26
C ASP A 13 -12.16 19.40 7.49
N LYS A 14 -11.45 18.83 8.49
CA LYS A 14 -10.05 19.13 8.81
C LYS A 14 -9.39 17.87 9.33
N TYR A 15 -8.10 17.70 9.01
CA TYR A 15 -7.34 16.60 9.58
C TYR A 15 -7.23 16.74 11.10
N ASP A 16 -7.65 15.69 11.77
CA ASP A 16 -7.51 15.52 13.22
C ASP A 16 -6.86 14.15 13.51
N PRO A 17 -5.65 14.12 14.10
CA PRO A 17 -4.99 12.86 14.47
C PRO A 17 -5.81 11.98 15.40
N ALA A 18 -6.65 12.57 16.27
CA ALA A 18 -7.52 11.80 17.15
C ALA A 18 -8.64 11.09 16.38
N GLU A 19 -9.17 11.73 15.35
CA GLU A 19 -10.15 11.14 14.44
C GLU A 19 -9.53 10.04 13.57
N GLU A 20 -8.31 10.23 13.06
CA GLU A 20 -7.58 9.18 12.34
C GLU A 20 -7.43 7.95 13.22
N LYS A 21 -6.97 8.12 14.46
CA LYS A 21 -6.85 7.02 15.42
C LYS A 21 -8.19 6.30 15.61
N ARG A 22 -9.25 7.04 15.85
CA ARG A 22 -10.58 6.49 16.13
C ARG A 22 -11.19 5.77 14.93
N LEU A 23 -11.08 6.33 13.73
CA LEU A 23 -11.77 5.81 12.54
C LEU A 23 -10.96 4.76 11.79
N VAL A 24 -9.65 4.88 11.79
CA VAL A 24 -8.77 4.06 10.96
C VAL A 24 -8.00 3.03 11.79
N CYS A 25 -7.58 3.38 13.00
CA CYS A 25 -6.65 2.56 13.77
C CYS A 25 -7.31 1.77 14.92
N GLU A 26 -8.40 2.26 15.49
CA GLU A 26 -9.10 1.52 16.56
C GLU A 26 -9.78 0.26 16.01
N ASN A 27 -9.36 -0.91 16.53
CA ASN A 27 -9.86 -2.23 16.12
C ASN A 27 -9.63 -2.57 14.64
N ALA A 28 -8.73 -1.87 13.96
CA ALA A 28 -8.36 -2.20 12.59
C ALA A 28 -7.46 -3.44 12.53
N GLN A 29 -7.49 -4.13 11.41
CA GLN A 29 -6.57 -5.20 11.08
C GLN A 29 -5.85 -4.84 9.79
N LEU A 30 -4.52 -4.98 9.81
CA LEU A 30 -3.71 -4.81 8.62
C LEU A 30 -3.45 -6.18 7.99
N PHE A 31 -3.95 -6.37 6.78
CA PHE A 31 -3.68 -7.55 5.96
C PHE A 31 -2.65 -7.19 4.91
N VAL A 32 -1.53 -7.90 4.90
CA VAL A 32 -0.48 -7.73 3.89
C VAL A 32 -0.36 -9.01 3.08
N THR A 33 -0.70 -8.93 1.79
CA THR A 33 -0.59 -10.04 0.86
C THR A 33 0.65 -9.85 -0.02
N ARG A 34 1.58 -10.80 0.05
CA ARG A 34 2.77 -10.83 -0.80
C ARG A 34 2.60 -11.87 -1.90
N TYR A 35 2.67 -11.40 -3.12
CA TYR A 35 2.71 -12.27 -4.29
C TYR A 35 4.19 -12.57 -4.59
N SER A 36 4.61 -13.80 -4.36
CA SER A 36 5.89 -14.31 -4.81
C SER A 36 5.73 -15.00 -6.16
N LEU A 37 6.85 -15.33 -6.80
CA LEU A 37 6.85 -16.22 -7.98
C LEU A 37 6.39 -17.66 -7.65
N LEU A 38 6.20 -17.97 -6.37
CA LEU A 38 5.63 -19.21 -5.86
C LEU A 38 4.10 -19.15 -5.99
N LYS A 39 3.48 -20.29 -6.27
CA LYS A 39 2.05 -20.44 -6.65
C LYS A 39 1.03 -19.99 -5.58
N GLN A 40 1.43 -19.72 -4.35
CA GLN A 40 0.52 -19.28 -3.29
C GLN A 40 0.97 -17.94 -2.71
N PRO A 41 0.07 -16.96 -2.58
CA PRO A 41 0.37 -15.70 -1.91
C PRO A 41 0.59 -15.96 -0.40
N TYR A 42 1.55 -15.26 0.18
CA TYR A 42 1.72 -15.22 1.63
C TYR A 42 0.89 -14.07 2.20
N ILE A 43 0.03 -14.38 3.17
CA ILE A 43 -0.83 -13.40 3.83
C ILE A 43 -0.39 -13.28 5.29
N SER A 44 -0.03 -12.08 5.69
CA SER A 44 0.22 -11.71 7.09
C SER A 44 -0.92 -10.85 7.61
N THR A 45 -1.31 -11.06 8.85
CA THR A 45 -2.28 -10.22 9.54
C THR A 45 -1.65 -9.67 10.81
N VAL A 46 -1.73 -8.36 10.98
CA VAL A 46 -1.29 -7.68 12.21
C VAL A 46 -2.47 -6.91 12.79
N ASN A 47 -2.68 -7.04 14.10
CA ASN A 47 -3.67 -6.25 14.81
C ASN A 47 -3.16 -4.81 14.92
N ALA A 48 -3.88 -3.90 14.34
CA ALA A 48 -3.52 -2.49 14.31
C ALA A 48 -3.95 -1.78 15.61
N SER A 49 -3.33 -2.14 16.73
CA SER A 49 -3.40 -1.33 17.97
C SER A 49 -2.38 -0.20 17.90
N CYS A 50 -2.56 0.72 16.97
CA CYS A 50 -1.62 1.80 16.68
C CYS A 50 -2.30 3.17 16.79
N ASN A 51 -1.50 4.23 16.78
CA ASN A 51 -2.02 5.60 16.85
C ASN A 51 -2.12 6.27 15.48
N SER A 52 -1.47 5.68 14.47
CA SER A 52 -1.48 6.17 13.08
C SER A 52 -1.22 5.03 12.10
N ILE A 53 -1.51 5.27 10.82
CA ILE A 53 -1.19 4.34 9.72
C ILE A 53 0.32 4.09 9.64
N SER A 54 1.14 5.12 9.85
CA SER A 54 2.61 5.00 9.89
C SER A 54 3.07 4.01 10.95
N GLU A 55 2.50 4.09 12.15
CA GLU A 55 2.84 3.20 13.26
C GLU A 55 2.40 1.75 12.97
N CYS A 56 1.20 1.55 12.39
CA CYS A 56 0.73 0.22 12.00
C CYS A 56 1.66 -0.44 10.98
N LEU A 57 2.08 0.30 9.96
CA LEU A 57 2.98 -0.20 8.93
C LEU A 57 4.39 -0.46 9.49
N THR A 58 4.88 0.39 10.39
CA THR A 58 6.15 0.19 11.08
C THR A 58 6.13 -1.09 11.91
N SER A 59 5.08 -1.30 12.71
CA SER A 59 4.91 -2.53 13.50
C SER A 59 4.88 -3.77 12.61
N TYR A 60 4.15 -3.72 11.49
CA TYR A 60 4.14 -4.82 10.53
C TYR A 60 5.54 -5.16 10.01
N LEU A 61 6.33 -4.17 9.60
CA LEU A 61 7.68 -4.38 9.07
C LEU A 61 8.62 -4.96 10.12
N ASN A 62 8.50 -4.49 11.37
CA ASN A 62 9.34 -4.95 12.47
C ASN A 62 8.96 -6.36 12.94
N GLU A 63 7.66 -6.65 13.09
CA GLU A 63 7.19 -7.89 13.68
C GLU A 63 7.07 -9.02 12.65
N SER A 64 6.51 -8.73 11.49
CA SER A 64 6.23 -9.75 10.45
C SER A 64 7.42 -9.94 9.51
N ASP A 65 8.08 -8.87 9.11
CA ASP A 65 9.25 -8.92 8.23
C ASP A 65 10.56 -9.09 8.98
N GLN A 66 10.54 -8.92 10.30
CA GLN A 66 11.73 -8.98 11.17
C GLN A 66 12.87 -8.07 10.67
N THR A 67 12.50 -6.96 10.07
CA THR A 67 13.43 -5.95 9.58
C THR A 67 13.20 -4.67 10.36
N ASP A 68 14.20 -4.25 11.16
CA ASP A 68 14.14 -2.98 11.89
C ASP A 68 13.86 -1.86 10.90
N SER A 69 12.65 -1.33 10.95
CA SER A 69 12.13 -0.35 9.99
C SER A 69 11.53 0.84 10.71
N TYR A 70 11.68 2.00 10.11
CA TYR A 70 11.02 3.23 10.51
C TYR A 70 10.25 3.77 9.30
N LEU A 71 8.96 4.01 9.46
CA LEU A 71 8.12 4.57 8.42
C LEU A 71 7.36 5.77 8.96
N ASP A 72 7.38 6.86 8.23
CA ASP A 72 6.60 8.06 8.52
C ASP A 72 5.88 8.55 7.27
N ILE A 73 4.65 9.01 7.44
CA ILE A 73 3.83 9.57 6.38
C ILE A 73 3.43 10.96 6.82
N GLN A 74 3.75 11.94 5.99
CA GLN A 74 3.37 13.32 6.22
C GLN A 74 2.59 13.87 5.03
N PHE A 75 1.70 14.78 5.31
CA PHE A 75 0.93 15.48 4.28
C PHE A 75 0.88 16.96 4.57
N GLN A 76 0.71 17.72 3.51
CA GLN A 76 0.57 19.17 3.54
C GLN A 76 -0.79 19.52 2.96
N LEU A 77 -1.53 20.35 3.70
CA LEU A 77 -2.79 20.90 3.22
C LEU A 77 -2.54 22.27 2.61
N GLY A 78 -3.24 22.57 1.53
CA GLY A 78 -3.30 23.89 0.93
C GLY A 78 -4.13 24.89 1.76
N GLU A 79 -4.14 26.14 1.35
CA GLU A 79 -4.91 27.19 2.02
C GLU A 79 -6.42 26.92 2.02
N ASP A 80 -6.91 26.15 1.07
CA ASP A 80 -8.30 25.70 0.96
C ASP A 80 -8.64 24.49 1.83
N GLY A 81 -7.67 23.99 2.60
CA GLY A 81 -7.81 22.80 3.44
C GLY A 81 -7.73 21.46 2.68
N LYS A 82 -7.51 21.48 1.37
CA LYS A 82 -7.37 20.26 0.57
C LYS A 82 -5.95 19.71 0.62
N LEU A 83 -5.83 18.40 0.40
CA LEU A 83 -4.56 17.73 0.32
C LEU A 83 -3.75 18.24 -0.87
N GLU A 84 -2.61 18.87 -0.60
CA GLU A 84 -1.70 19.40 -1.61
C GLU A 84 -0.54 18.45 -1.89
N ARG A 85 0.05 17.89 -0.83
CA ARG A 85 1.22 17.01 -0.93
C ARG A 85 1.15 15.90 0.08
N VAL A 86 1.61 14.71 -0.32
CA VAL A 86 1.86 13.58 0.58
C VAL A 86 3.28 13.08 0.35
N ALA A 87 3.98 12.78 1.42
CA ALA A 87 5.26 12.11 1.36
C ALA A 87 5.33 10.97 2.36
N CYS A 88 6.03 9.91 1.98
CA CYS A 88 6.35 8.79 2.84
C CYS A 88 7.87 8.64 2.90
N PHE A 89 8.39 8.49 4.11
CA PHE A 89 9.77 8.12 4.36
C PHE A 89 9.83 6.72 4.95
N LEU A 90 10.63 5.85 4.35
CA LEU A 90 10.90 4.52 4.86
C LEU A 90 12.41 4.33 5.01
N ALA A 91 12.85 4.04 6.22
CA ALA A 91 14.20 3.60 6.52
C ALA A 91 14.16 2.15 6.98
N GLN A 92 15.00 1.31 6.40
CA GLN A 92 15.15 -0.08 6.79
C GLN A 92 16.61 -0.40 7.10
N MET A 93 16.83 -1.08 8.22
CA MET A 93 18.14 -1.53 8.62
C MET A 93 18.59 -2.69 7.75
N THR A 94 19.74 -2.55 7.11
CA THR A 94 20.44 -3.70 6.54
C THR A 94 21.30 -4.36 7.63
N PRO A 95 21.71 -5.64 7.50
CA PRO A 95 22.54 -6.32 8.51
C PRO A 95 23.87 -5.61 8.86
N GLN A 96 24.32 -4.71 8.00
CA GLN A 96 25.57 -3.96 8.18
C GLN A 96 25.32 -2.46 8.47
N ALA A 97 24.08 -2.05 8.66
CA ALA A 97 23.74 -0.65 8.85
C ALA A 97 24.22 -0.12 10.22
N ASN A 98 24.48 1.17 10.26
CA ASN A 98 24.83 1.85 11.49
C ASN A 98 23.57 2.07 12.36
N LYS A 99 23.47 1.29 13.45
CA LYS A 99 22.34 1.39 14.37
C LYS A 99 22.13 2.79 14.94
N LYS A 100 23.20 3.53 15.15
CA LYS A 100 23.09 4.91 15.65
C LYS A 100 22.27 5.80 14.74
N LEU A 101 22.44 5.66 13.42
CA LEU A 101 21.65 6.44 12.45
C LEU A 101 20.14 6.12 12.54
N TYR A 102 19.81 4.85 12.75
CA TYR A 102 18.42 4.43 12.95
C TYR A 102 17.83 5.03 14.24
N ASP A 103 18.60 4.98 15.33
CA ASP A 103 18.19 5.57 16.61
C ASP A 103 18.04 7.11 16.49
N ASP A 104 18.90 7.78 15.74
CA ASP A 104 18.81 9.21 15.46
C ASP A 104 17.54 9.57 14.66
N LEU A 105 17.11 8.75 13.70
CA LEU A 105 15.84 8.92 12.99
C LEU A 105 14.64 8.84 13.93
N PHE A 106 14.67 7.90 14.87
CA PHE A 106 13.61 7.74 15.87
C PHE A 106 13.52 8.95 16.79
N ILE A 107 14.67 9.49 17.19
CA ILE A 107 14.77 10.72 18.02
C ILE A 107 14.26 11.94 17.24
N LEU A 108 14.56 12.06 15.96
CA LEU A 108 14.07 13.15 15.11
C LEU A 108 12.55 13.14 15.01
N ASN A 109 11.94 11.98 14.85
CA ASN A 109 10.48 11.86 14.82
C ASN A 109 9.83 12.37 16.10
N SER A 110 10.39 12.02 17.25
CA SER A 110 9.88 12.50 18.55
C SER A 110 9.95 14.01 18.73
N LYS A 111 10.78 14.70 17.95
CA LYS A 111 10.95 16.16 17.91
C LYS A 111 10.11 16.86 16.83
N GLY A 112 9.31 16.11 16.09
CA GLY A 112 8.46 16.67 15.03
C GLY A 112 9.25 17.07 13.78
N TRP A 113 10.11 16.18 13.29
CA TRP A 113 10.81 16.39 12.02
C TRP A 113 9.87 16.55 10.84
N LYS A 114 10.36 17.10 9.75
CA LYS A 114 9.57 17.35 8.53
C LYS A 114 10.16 16.58 7.35
N ILE A 115 9.33 15.83 6.66
CA ILE A 115 9.71 15.26 5.36
C ILE A 115 9.81 16.40 4.32
N PHE A 116 8.91 17.39 4.42
CA PHE A 116 8.93 18.59 3.59
C PHE A 116 9.79 19.66 4.27
N GLY A 117 10.84 20.10 3.61
CA GLY A 117 11.74 21.16 4.10
C GLY A 117 13.00 21.21 3.28
N ASP A 118 13.71 22.30 3.40
CA ASP A 118 14.95 22.56 2.71
C ASP A 118 16.15 22.00 3.48
N LYS A 119 17.32 22.02 2.85
CA LYS A 119 18.57 21.54 3.43
C LYS A 119 19.06 22.40 4.59
N GLU A 120 18.59 23.63 4.69
CA GLU A 120 18.93 24.58 5.78
C GLU A 120 18.06 24.38 7.02
N ASP A 121 16.90 23.72 6.87
CA ASP A 121 16.03 23.38 8.00
C ASP A 121 16.56 22.14 8.73
N ALA A 122 17.20 22.33 9.88
CA ALA A 122 17.76 21.25 10.71
C ALA A 122 16.71 20.21 11.17
N SER A 123 15.42 20.50 11.04
CA SER A 123 14.32 19.56 11.31
C SER A 123 13.84 18.81 10.07
N SER A 124 14.44 19.06 8.91
CA SER A 124 14.00 18.44 7.65
C SER A 124 14.75 17.16 7.31
N LEU A 125 14.10 16.29 6.56
CA LEU A 125 14.72 15.11 5.97
C LEU A 125 15.87 15.48 5.02
N SER A 126 15.70 16.55 4.25
CA SER A 126 16.73 17.03 3.32
C SER A 126 18.03 17.42 4.02
N PHE A 127 17.94 18.07 5.18
CA PHE A 127 19.10 18.38 6.03
C PHE A 127 19.78 17.11 6.53
N LEU A 128 19.02 16.13 7.01
CA LEU A 128 19.56 14.88 7.52
C LEU A 128 20.30 14.10 6.43
N ILE A 129 19.70 13.98 5.25
CA ILE A 129 20.29 13.29 4.11
C ILE A 129 21.64 13.93 3.74
N ASP A 130 21.70 15.24 3.68
CA ASP A 130 22.91 15.97 3.33
C ASP A 130 24.00 15.83 4.40
N LYS A 131 23.62 15.96 5.67
CA LYS A 131 24.54 15.86 6.82
C LYS A 131 25.15 14.47 6.99
N GLU A 132 24.35 13.41 6.85
CA GLU A 132 24.80 12.04 7.06
C GLU A 132 25.41 11.41 5.79
N GLY A 133 25.45 12.15 4.68
CA GLY A 133 26.11 11.73 3.46
C GLY A 133 25.43 10.58 2.74
N PHE A 134 24.09 10.51 2.77
CA PHE A 134 23.35 9.53 1.99
C PHE A 134 23.58 9.70 0.50
N LEU A 135 23.83 8.61 -0.18
CA LEU A 135 24.03 8.58 -1.63
C LEU A 135 22.75 8.14 -2.33
N PRO A 136 22.19 8.94 -3.24
CA PRO A 136 21.05 8.51 -4.04
C PRO A 136 21.49 7.39 -4.99
N ILE A 137 20.78 6.27 -4.99
CA ILE A 137 21.05 5.12 -5.85
C ILE A 137 20.08 5.02 -7.05
N GLY A 138 18.98 5.77 -7.01
CA GLY A 138 18.02 5.81 -8.10
C GLY A 138 16.82 6.68 -7.78
N GLU A 139 16.09 7.00 -8.83
CA GLU A 139 14.84 7.76 -8.76
C GLU A 139 13.79 7.11 -9.65
N SER A 140 12.54 7.14 -9.24
CA SER A 140 11.43 6.64 -10.04
C SER A 140 10.18 7.49 -9.85
N VAL A 141 9.39 7.62 -10.92
CA VAL A 141 8.11 8.33 -10.87
C VAL A 141 7.09 7.47 -10.14
N ILE A 142 6.56 7.99 -9.03
CA ILE A 142 5.46 7.36 -8.30
C ILE A 142 4.15 7.82 -8.92
N LYS A 143 3.29 6.86 -9.28
CA LYS A 143 1.95 7.12 -9.79
C LYS A 143 0.97 6.03 -9.41
N PHE A 144 -0.29 6.40 -9.22
CA PHE A 144 -1.37 5.44 -9.08
C PHE A 144 -1.65 4.81 -10.45
N GLN A 145 -1.15 3.60 -10.64
CA GLN A 145 -1.34 2.86 -11.89
C GLN A 145 -1.53 1.37 -11.63
N CYS A 146 -2.68 0.86 -12.02
CA CYS A 146 -2.93 -0.57 -12.04
C CYS A 146 -2.60 -1.16 -13.42
N THR A 147 -2.03 -2.36 -13.41
CA THR A 147 -1.72 -3.13 -14.63
C THR A 147 -2.79 -4.17 -14.96
N CYS A 148 -3.96 -4.13 -14.29
CA CYS A 148 -5.03 -5.07 -14.58
C CYS A 148 -5.54 -4.90 -16.01
N ASN A 149 -5.78 -6.02 -16.65
CA ASN A 149 -6.35 -6.12 -17.99
C ASN A 149 -7.16 -7.42 -18.11
N LEU A 150 -7.81 -7.62 -19.23
CA LEU A 150 -8.62 -8.83 -19.46
C LEU A 150 -7.81 -10.11 -19.45
N ASP A 151 -6.55 -10.09 -19.88
CA ASP A 151 -5.68 -11.27 -19.87
C ASP A 151 -5.32 -11.68 -18.43
N HIS A 152 -5.04 -10.72 -17.55
CA HIS A 152 -4.82 -10.99 -16.12
C HIS A 152 -6.08 -11.59 -15.47
N ILE A 153 -7.26 -11.09 -15.82
CA ILE A 153 -8.52 -11.62 -15.31
C ILE A 153 -8.77 -13.02 -15.84
N ARG A 154 -8.61 -13.24 -17.13
CA ARG A 154 -8.69 -14.56 -17.75
C ARG A 154 -7.81 -15.56 -17.00
N ASN A 155 -6.53 -15.24 -16.84
CA ASN A 155 -5.57 -16.13 -16.18
C ASN A 155 -5.97 -16.41 -14.71
N SER A 156 -6.54 -15.42 -14.02
CA SER A 156 -7.03 -15.62 -12.65
C SER A 156 -8.25 -16.55 -12.60
N LEU A 157 -9.19 -16.39 -13.52
CA LEU A 157 -10.39 -17.24 -13.61
C LEU A 157 -10.06 -18.68 -14.03
N LEU A 158 -9.04 -18.87 -14.85
CA LEU A 158 -8.54 -20.20 -15.22
C LEU A 158 -7.92 -20.98 -14.05
N LEU A 159 -7.50 -20.30 -12.98
CA LEU A 159 -6.98 -20.94 -11.76
C LEU A 159 -8.08 -21.42 -10.80
N LEU A 160 -9.35 -21.05 -11.03
CA LEU A 160 -10.46 -21.48 -10.21
C LEU A 160 -10.75 -22.97 -10.39
N PRO A 161 -11.22 -23.66 -9.36
CA PRO A 161 -11.74 -25.02 -9.45
C PRO A 161 -12.88 -25.12 -10.49
N GLU A 162 -13.05 -26.29 -11.09
CA GLU A 162 -14.09 -26.51 -12.12
C GLU A 162 -15.51 -26.21 -11.61
N THR A 163 -15.77 -26.48 -10.33
CA THR A 163 -17.04 -26.17 -9.68
C THR A 163 -17.33 -24.67 -9.70
N GLU A 164 -16.37 -23.85 -9.29
CA GLU A 164 -16.51 -22.40 -9.25
C GLU A 164 -16.61 -21.81 -10.67
N ARG A 165 -15.86 -22.38 -11.64
CA ARG A 165 -16.00 -21.98 -13.07
C ARG A 165 -17.40 -22.26 -13.60
N ASN A 166 -18.02 -23.37 -13.21
CA ASN A 166 -19.38 -23.71 -13.62
C ASN A 166 -20.42 -22.76 -13.03
N GLU A 167 -20.24 -22.36 -11.76
CA GLU A 167 -21.09 -21.35 -11.12
C GLU A 167 -21.05 -20.02 -11.88
N LEU A 168 -19.86 -19.59 -12.33
CA LEU A 168 -19.72 -18.35 -13.13
C LEU A 168 -20.43 -18.43 -14.50
N LEU A 169 -20.70 -19.64 -14.98
CA LEU A 169 -21.46 -19.84 -16.25
C LEU A 169 -22.97 -19.83 -16.05
N GLU A 170 -23.49 -19.73 -14.82
CA GLU A 170 -24.92 -19.61 -14.57
C GLU A 170 -25.45 -18.23 -14.96
N ASP A 171 -24.64 -17.19 -14.78
CA ASP A 171 -24.99 -15.82 -15.11
C ASP A 171 -24.75 -15.50 -16.61
N GLU A 172 -25.58 -14.62 -17.19
CA GLU A 172 -25.37 -14.14 -18.56
C GLU A 172 -24.12 -13.27 -18.68
N VAL A 173 -23.80 -12.50 -17.61
CA VAL A 173 -22.64 -11.62 -17.53
C VAL A 173 -22.07 -11.71 -16.12
N THR A 174 -20.79 -12.05 -16.01
CA THR A 174 -20.06 -12.06 -14.74
C THR A 174 -19.31 -10.74 -14.56
N GLU A 175 -19.59 -10.03 -13.46
CA GLU A 175 -18.82 -8.85 -13.07
C GLU A 175 -17.58 -9.26 -12.25
N VAL A 176 -16.40 -8.89 -12.72
CA VAL A 176 -15.13 -9.06 -11.99
C VAL A 176 -14.56 -7.69 -11.64
N CYS A 177 -14.36 -7.43 -10.36
CA CYS A 177 -13.79 -6.18 -9.87
C CYS A 177 -12.29 -6.35 -9.54
N CYS A 178 -11.46 -5.46 -10.02
CA CYS A 178 -10.05 -5.45 -9.66
C CYS A 178 -9.86 -4.93 -8.23
N HIS A 179 -9.35 -5.76 -7.33
CA HIS A 179 -9.10 -5.39 -5.93
C HIS A 179 -8.08 -4.26 -5.72
N TYR A 180 -7.32 -3.86 -6.76
CA TYR A 180 -6.29 -2.83 -6.65
C TYR A 180 -6.70 -1.46 -7.17
N CYS A 181 -7.66 -1.39 -8.09
CA CYS A 181 -8.07 -0.12 -8.68
C CYS A 181 -9.59 0.04 -8.81
N GLY A 182 -10.37 -0.93 -8.34
CA GLY A 182 -11.82 -0.91 -8.39
C GLY A 182 -12.41 -1.04 -9.81
N LYS A 183 -11.58 -1.17 -10.86
CA LYS A 183 -12.07 -1.29 -12.22
C LYS A 183 -12.90 -2.55 -12.39
N LYS A 184 -14.12 -2.37 -12.90
CA LYS A 184 -15.08 -3.44 -13.18
C LYS A 184 -14.94 -3.93 -14.61
N TYR A 185 -15.01 -5.24 -14.76
CA TYR A 185 -14.99 -5.93 -16.05
C TYR A 185 -16.24 -6.80 -16.15
N ASN A 186 -17.09 -6.50 -17.09
CA ASN A 186 -18.29 -7.29 -17.37
C ASN A 186 -17.97 -8.31 -18.47
N ILE A 187 -17.95 -9.58 -18.11
CA ILE A 187 -17.52 -10.67 -18.98
C ILE A 187 -18.74 -11.48 -19.38
N PRO A 188 -19.14 -11.48 -20.66
CA PRO A 188 -20.25 -12.29 -21.15
C PRO A 188 -19.96 -13.79 -20.99
N ARG A 189 -20.99 -14.59 -20.69
CA ARG A 189 -20.90 -16.06 -20.60
C ARG A 189 -20.19 -16.68 -21.79
N SER A 190 -20.51 -16.21 -23.02
CA SER A 190 -19.88 -16.71 -24.25
C SER A 190 -18.35 -16.56 -24.24
N THR A 191 -17.83 -15.51 -23.62
CA THR A 191 -16.40 -15.28 -23.46
C THR A 191 -15.81 -16.24 -22.44
N LEU A 192 -16.46 -16.44 -21.27
CA LEU A 192 -16.04 -17.41 -20.26
C LEU A 192 -15.99 -18.83 -20.82
N VAL A 193 -17.05 -19.25 -21.54
CA VAL A 193 -17.09 -20.56 -22.19
C VAL A 193 -15.90 -20.75 -23.13
N LYS A 194 -15.57 -19.72 -23.93
CA LYS A 194 -14.42 -19.77 -24.82
C LYS A 194 -13.12 -19.92 -24.03
N TRP A 195 -12.90 -19.12 -22.99
CA TRP A 195 -11.69 -19.17 -22.18
C TRP A 195 -11.49 -20.53 -21.49
N PHE A 196 -12.56 -21.09 -20.93
CA PHE A 196 -12.49 -22.38 -20.22
C PHE A 196 -12.34 -23.59 -21.15
N ASN A 197 -12.76 -23.46 -22.42
CA ASN A 197 -12.57 -24.52 -23.42
C ASN A 197 -11.20 -24.48 -24.09
N ASP A 198 -10.64 -23.28 -24.31
CA ASP A 198 -9.30 -23.12 -24.90
C ASP A 198 -8.20 -23.77 -24.04
N GLU A 199 -8.40 -23.86 -22.70
CA GLU A 199 -7.48 -24.54 -21.79
C GLU A 199 -7.53 -26.08 -21.88
N LYS A 200 -8.69 -26.66 -22.26
CA LYS A 200 -8.87 -28.12 -22.39
C LYS A 200 -8.28 -28.69 -23.68
N GLY A 201 -7.78 -27.83 -24.57
CA GLY A 201 -7.25 -28.17 -25.90
C GLY A 201 -5.72 -28.19 -26.02
N GLU A 202 -4.97 -27.87 -24.93
CA GLU A 202 -3.53 -28.10 -24.81
C GLU A 202 -3.25 -29.21 -23.77
#